data_ce9b6a6e92c9002c5042e097313a240e
#
_entry.id   ce9b6a6e92c9002c5042e097313a240e
#
_cell.length_a   1.000
_cell.length_b   1.000
_cell.length_c   1.000
_cell.angle_alpha   90.00
_cell.angle_beta   90.00
_cell.angle_gamma   90.00
#
_symmetry.space_group_name_H-M   'P 1'
#
loop_
_entity.id
_entity.type
_entity.pdbx_description
1 polymer ?
#
loop_
_entity_poly.entity_id
_entity_poly.type
_entity_poly.pdbx_seq_one_letter_code
_entity_poly.pdbx_strand_id
1 'polypeptide(L)'
;MLKEGLLVFVAASTECFHDLSIQKALERLADLEYTSVELSMFEDSDQLKPSQLVADPEMGINLCRNSRRLDVVAFDVRLGTTGEEHYEQFGAICKLAKAAKVVTLTVPSAELGTPFNEEVEHLRRLVDIATLQGVRVGLKSQIGRLSEDPDTVMVLCDNVKGLGLTFDPSVYIYGPYQGRSVDKIMKYVYHTHLRDTNKKAFQVRVGQGEVEYGRLITQLQKVKYNRALCVNIREMPEVDHVGELRKLRLLLESLL
;
A
#
# COMPACT_ATOMS: atom_id res chain seq x y z
N MET A 1 -12.98 -7.77 -31.45
CA MET A 1 -13.20 -7.18 -30.13
C MET A 1 -12.03 -7.60 -29.28
N LEU A 2 -11.00 -6.75 -29.16
CA LEU A 2 -9.93 -6.93 -28.18
C LEU A 2 -10.60 -6.84 -26.81
N LYS A 3 -10.50 -7.87 -25.99
CA LYS A 3 -10.81 -7.76 -24.56
C LYS A 3 -9.90 -6.66 -24.03
N GLU A 4 -10.47 -5.52 -23.64
CA GLU A 4 -9.80 -4.60 -22.74
C GLU A 4 -9.54 -5.37 -21.43
N GLY A 5 -8.43 -6.10 -21.40
CA GLY A 5 -7.95 -6.75 -20.20
C GLY A 5 -7.67 -5.67 -19.18
N LEU A 6 -8.33 -5.73 -18.05
CA LEU A 6 -7.95 -4.97 -16.87
C LEU A 6 -6.45 -5.17 -16.67
N LEU A 7 -5.67 -4.11 -16.83
CA LEU A 7 -4.21 -4.18 -16.73
C LEU A 7 -3.83 -4.22 -15.24
N VAL A 8 -3.89 -5.41 -14.67
CA VAL A 8 -3.29 -5.68 -13.35
C VAL A 8 -1.83 -6.05 -13.59
N PHE A 9 -0.94 -5.52 -12.77
CA PHE A 9 0.51 -5.72 -12.90
C PHE A 9 1.14 -5.90 -11.51
N VAL A 10 2.36 -6.42 -11.45
CA VAL A 10 3.07 -6.64 -10.19
C VAL A 10 3.99 -5.46 -9.89
N ALA A 11 3.95 -4.99 -8.65
CA ALA A 11 4.86 -3.99 -8.09
C ALA A 11 5.51 -4.51 -6.80
N ALA A 12 6.51 -3.81 -6.30
CA ALA A 12 7.02 -4.05 -4.95
C ALA A 12 7.16 -2.74 -4.18
N SER A 13 6.98 -2.81 -2.86
CA SER A 13 7.22 -1.68 -1.96
C SER A 13 8.71 -1.54 -1.65
N THR A 14 9.21 -0.30 -1.57
CA THR A 14 10.58 -0.05 -1.08
C THR A 14 10.76 -0.45 0.37
N GLU A 15 9.67 -0.65 1.13
CA GLU A 15 9.69 -1.20 2.49
C GLU A 15 10.28 -2.62 2.53
N CYS A 16 10.29 -3.35 1.42
CA CYS A 16 10.95 -4.65 1.32
C CYS A 16 12.47 -4.58 1.59
N PHE A 17 13.07 -3.41 1.43
CA PHE A 17 14.49 -3.15 1.71
C PHE A 17 14.65 -1.94 2.64
N HIS A 18 13.90 -1.91 3.72
CA HIS A 18 13.82 -0.77 4.64
C HIS A 18 15.18 -0.36 5.25
N ASP A 19 16.15 -1.28 5.37
CA ASP A 19 17.50 -1.03 5.90
C ASP A 19 18.46 -0.43 4.84
N LEU A 20 18.04 -0.35 3.58
CA LEU A 20 18.85 0.23 2.51
C LEU A 20 18.45 1.68 2.25
N SER A 21 19.38 2.48 1.73
CA SER A 21 19.00 3.78 1.17
C SER A 21 18.01 3.62 0.01
N ILE A 22 17.18 4.63 -0.23
CA ILE A 22 16.15 4.57 -1.28
C ILE A 22 16.72 4.23 -2.66
N GLN A 23 17.91 4.76 -3.01
CA GLN A 23 18.57 4.48 -4.27
C GLN A 23 18.97 3.00 -4.40
N LYS A 24 19.50 2.41 -3.31
CA LYS A 24 19.84 0.99 -3.27
C LYS A 24 18.63 0.09 -3.28
N ALA A 25 17.54 0.48 -2.58
CA ALA A 25 16.29 -0.25 -2.62
C ALA A 25 15.71 -0.31 -4.04
N LEU A 26 15.67 0.83 -4.75
CA LEU A 26 15.23 0.89 -6.15
C LEU A 26 16.12 0.05 -7.08
N GLU A 27 17.43 0.08 -6.88
CA GLU A 27 18.39 -0.73 -7.66
C GLU A 27 18.13 -2.24 -7.44
N ARG A 28 17.95 -2.67 -6.18
CA ARG A 28 17.63 -4.06 -5.86
C ARG A 28 16.32 -4.53 -6.48
N LEU A 29 15.28 -3.69 -6.44
CA LEU A 29 14.00 -4.03 -7.06
C LEU A 29 14.10 -4.11 -8.58
N ALA A 30 14.87 -3.22 -9.22
CA ALA A 30 15.14 -3.30 -10.66
C ALA A 30 15.94 -4.56 -11.03
N ASP A 31 16.96 -4.93 -10.25
CA ASP A 31 17.73 -6.17 -10.44
C ASP A 31 16.88 -7.43 -10.28
N LEU A 32 15.80 -7.34 -9.49
CA LEU A 32 14.79 -8.38 -9.33
C LEU A 32 13.74 -8.36 -10.44
N GLU A 33 13.94 -7.55 -11.49
CA GLU A 33 13.07 -7.44 -12.66
C GLU A 33 11.64 -6.94 -12.34
N TYR A 34 11.45 -6.22 -11.22
CA TYR A 34 10.23 -5.45 -11.06
C TYR A 34 10.22 -4.29 -12.06
N THR A 35 9.06 -3.95 -12.58
CA THR A 35 8.86 -2.80 -13.47
C THR A 35 8.16 -1.64 -12.79
N SER A 36 7.57 -1.89 -11.63
CA SER A 36 6.78 -0.91 -10.89
C SER A 36 7.10 -0.97 -9.40
N VAL A 37 7.01 0.19 -8.73
CA VAL A 37 7.38 0.34 -7.33
C VAL A 37 6.39 1.23 -6.57
N GLU A 38 6.13 0.87 -5.32
CA GLU A 38 5.55 1.75 -4.31
C GLU A 38 6.69 2.37 -3.49
N LEU A 39 6.66 3.68 -3.29
CA LEU A 39 7.59 4.36 -2.39
C LEU A 39 7.00 4.46 -0.99
N SER A 40 7.71 3.91 -0.02
CA SER A 40 7.38 4.04 1.41
C SER A 40 7.99 5.34 1.95
N MET A 41 7.14 6.23 2.44
CA MET A 41 7.46 7.55 2.97
C MET A 41 7.09 7.60 4.44
N PHE A 42 8.02 7.21 5.30
CA PHE A 42 7.79 7.12 6.74
C PHE A 42 8.73 8.06 7.48
N GLU A 43 8.19 8.86 8.42
CA GLU A 43 8.99 9.80 9.17
C GLU A 43 10.06 9.13 10.05
N ASP A 44 9.78 7.92 10.50
CA ASP A 44 10.68 7.07 11.29
C ASP A 44 11.59 6.16 10.44
N SER A 45 11.60 6.32 9.11
CA SER A 45 12.47 5.59 8.18
C SER A 45 13.72 6.40 7.82
N ASP A 46 14.81 5.70 7.51
CA ASP A 46 16.02 6.32 6.96
C ASP A 46 16.02 6.41 5.42
N GLN A 47 14.98 5.90 4.76
CA GLN A 47 14.90 5.90 3.29
C GLN A 47 14.37 7.22 2.73
N LEU A 48 13.16 7.59 3.11
CA LEU A 48 12.44 8.73 2.53
C LEU A 48 11.47 9.31 3.57
N LYS A 49 11.81 10.46 4.12
CA LYS A 49 11.02 11.12 5.15
C LYS A 49 10.05 12.12 4.55
N PRO A 50 8.75 12.10 4.91
CA PRO A 50 7.81 13.11 4.51
C PRO A 50 8.27 14.54 4.77
N SER A 51 8.87 14.82 5.94
CA SER A 51 9.41 16.14 6.29
C SER A 51 10.47 16.64 5.30
N GLN A 52 11.35 15.77 4.82
CA GLN A 52 12.36 16.11 3.81
C GLN A 52 11.72 16.43 2.45
N LEU A 53 10.70 15.66 2.04
CA LEU A 53 9.97 15.89 0.79
C LEU A 53 9.15 17.18 0.81
N VAL A 54 8.63 17.55 1.98
CA VAL A 54 7.92 18.83 2.17
C VAL A 54 8.89 20.00 2.09
N ALA A 55 10.10 19.86 2.69
CA ALA A 55 11.13 20.89 2.64
C ALA A 55 11.76 21.05 1.24
N ASP A 56 11.91 19.95 0.49
CA ASP A 56 12.45 19.92 -0.88
C ASP A 56 11.60 19.02 -1.80
N PRO A 57 10.48 19.54 -2.34
CA PRO A 57 9.62 18.79 -3.25
C PRO A 57 10.32 18.36 -4.54
N GLU A 58 11.31 19.13 -5.02
CA GLU A 58 12.06 18.80 -6.23
C GLU A 58 12.90 17.53 -6.05
N MET A 59 13.42 17.28 -4.84
CA MET A 59 14.08 16.02 -4.51
C MET A 59 13.16 14.83 -4.76
N GLY A 60 11.91 14.90 -4.30
CA GLY A 60 10.91 13.84 -4.48
C GLY A 60 10.52 13.65 -5.95
N ILE A 61 10.32 14.75 -6.70
CA ILE A 61 10.01 14.71 -8.14
C ILE A 61 11.17 14.07 -8.90
N ASN A 62 12.40 14.47 -8.61
CA ASN A 62 13.59 13.94 -9.25
C ASN A 62 13.81 12.45 -8.92
N LEU A 63 13.52 12.03 -7.69
CA LEU A 63 13.55 10.62 -7.31
C LEU A 63 12.57 9.79 -8.16
N CYS A 64 11.32 10.25 -8.29
CA CYS A 64 10.33 9.57 -9.11
C CYS A 64 10.70 9.51 -10.60
N ARG A 65 11.32 10.56 -11.13
CA ARG A 65 11.80 10.59 -12.53
C ARG A 65 13.02 9.68 -12.77
N ASN A 66 13.86 9.51 -11.76
CA ASN A 66 15.12 8.75 -11.83
C ASN A 66 15.04 7.42 -11.06
N SER A 67 13.89 6.80 -11.03
CA SER A 67 13.57 5.57 -10.28
C SER A 67 14.13 4.28 -10.90
N ARG A 68 15.28 4.31 -11.55
CA ARG A 68 15.92 3.13 -12.17
C ARG A 68 15.03 2.40 -13.20
N ARG A 69 14.21 3.13 -13.95
CA ARG A 69 13.21 2.64 -14.92
C ARG A 69 12.03 1.90 -14.26
N LEU A 70 11.84 2.07 -12.96
CA LEU A 70 10.65 1.58 -12.26
C LEU A 70 9.55 2.63 -12.36
N ASP A 71 8.35 2.24 -12.74
CA ASP A 71 7.18 3.11 -12.69
C ASP A 71 6.74 3.26 -11.23
N VAL A 72 6.73 4.49 -10.71
CA VAL A 72 6.24 4.76 -9.35
C VAL A 72 4.72 4.80 -9.38
N VAL A 73 4.07 3.83 -8.76
CA VAL A 73 2.62 3.59 -8.89
C VAL A 73 1.80 3.95 -7.67
N ALA A 74 2.42 4.01 -6.49
CA ALA A 74 1.78 4.37 -5.22
C ALA A 74 2.79 4.96 -4.24
N PHE A 75 2.28 5.71 -3.26
CA PHE A 75 3.01 6.10 -2.06
C PHE A 75 2.34 5.49 -0.82
N ASP A 76 3.12 4.85 0.05
CA ASP A 76 2.69 4.46 1.40
C ASP A 76 3.23 5.52 2.37
N VAL A 77 2.33 6.30 3.00
CA VAL A 77 2.68 7.52 3.71
C VAL A 77 2.36 7.39 5.20
N ARG A 78 3.36 7.62 6.05
CA ARG A 78 3.20 7.72 7.48
C ARG A 78 3.88 8.99 7.99
N LEU A 79 3.06 10.00 8.30
CA LEU A 79 3.51 11.29 8.82
C LEU A 79 3.79 11.19 10.32
N GLY A 80 4.75 12.01 10.79
CA GLY A 80 5.08 12.13 12.22
C GLY A 80 4.39 13.31 12.92
N THR A 81 3.66 14.14 12.16
CA THR A 81 2.99 15.35 12.66
C THR A 81 1.55 15.09 13.06
N THR A 82 0.97 16.02 13.82
CA THR A 82 -0.42 16.00 14.28
C THR A 82 -1.08 17.35 14.05
N GLY A 83 -2.41 17.44 14.20
CA GLY A 83 -3.16 18.69 14.05
C GLY A 83 -3.09 19.25 12.63
N GLU A 84 -3.06 20.59 12.49
CA GLU A 84 -3.04 21.26 11.19
C GLU A 84 -1.79 20.94 10.37
N GLU A 85 -0.63 20.85 11.02
CA GLU A 85 0.64 20.51 10.37
C GLU A 85 0.57 19.17 9.63
N HIS A 86 -0.14 18.18 10.19
CA HIS A 86 -0.38 16.89 9.54
C HIS A 86 -1.07 17.05 8.18
N TYR A 87 -2.10 17.87 8.13
CA TYR A 87 -2.86 18.09 6.89
C TYR A 87 -2.08 18.94 5.87
N GLU A 88 -1.27 19.88 6.35
CA GLU A 88 -0.37 20.66 5.48
C GLU A 88 0.70 19.78 4.85
N GLN A 89 1.36 18.91 5.64
CA GLN A 89 2.32 17.95 5.13
C GLN A 89 1.67 16.96 4.17
N PHE A 90 0.50 16.43 4.51
CA PHE A 90 -0.23 15.51 3.63
C PHE A 90 -0.58 16.20 2.31
N GLY A 91 -1.01 17.46 2.33
CA GLY A 91 -1.27 18.26 1.14
C GLY A 91 -0.05 18.46 0.26
N ALA A 92 1.13 18.65 0.85
CA ALA A 92 2.38 18.74 0.11
C ALA A 92 2.74 17.40 -0.57
N ILE A 93 2.56 16.27 0.13
CA ILE A 93 2.75 14.93 -0.46
C ILE A 93 1.74 14.66 -1.59
N CYS A 94 0.49 15.11 -1.47
CA CYS A 94 -0.48 15.01 -2.56
C CYS A 94 -0.07 15.82 -3.80
N LYS A 95 0.52 17.02 -3.62
CA LYS A 95 1.09 17.81 -4.73
C LYS A 95 2.26 17.09 -5.39
N LEU A 96 3.14 16.48 -4.60
CA LEU A 96 4.24 15.64 -5.11
C LEU A 96 3.68 14.45 -5.90
N ALA A 97 2.69 13.74 -5.38
CA ALA A 97 2.04 12.62 -6.07
C ALA A 97 1.49 13.05 -7.44
N LYS A 98 0.79 14.18 -7.50
CA LYS A 98 0.31 14.77 -8.77
C LYS A 98 1.44 15.05 -9.74
N ALA A 99 2.53 15.69 -9.29
CA ALA A 99 3.68 16.00 -10.12
C ALA A 99 4.39 14.75 -10.64
N ALA A 100 4.43 13.68 -9.82
CA ALA A 100 4.98 12.37 -10.16
C ALA A 100 3.99 11.47 -10.92
N LYS A 101 2.74 11.91 -11.16
CA LYS A 101 1.66 11.12 -11.77
C LYS A 101 1.24 9.89 -10.95
N VAL A 102 1.50 9.90 -9.66
CA VAL A 102 1.06 8.87 -8.72
C VAL A 102 -0.38 9.17 -8.30
N VAL A 103 -1.25 8.16 -8.38
CA VAL A 103 -2.70 8.34 -8.18
C VAL A 103 -3.17 7.81 -6.83
N THR A 104 -2.41 6.94 -6.17
CA THR A 104 -2.83 6.28 -4.94
C THR A 104 -1.85 6.55 -3.81
N LEU A 105 -2.37 7.09 -2.70
CA LEU A 105 -1.67 7.19 -1.43
C LEU A 105 -2.29 6.23 -0.43
N THR A 106 -1.44 5.45 0.23
CA THR A 106 -1.82 4.60 1.37
C THR A 106 -1.57 5.37 2.65
N VAL A 107 -2.53 5.37 3.58
CA VAL A 107 -2.41 5.98 4.90
C VAL A 107 -2.87 5.01 5.99
N PRO A 108 -2.28 5.00 7.19
CA PRO A 108 -2.78 4.20 8.30
C PRO A 108 -4.13 4.73 8.79
N SER A 109 -4.96 3.86 9.35
CA SER A 109 -6.08 4.30 10.20
C SER A 109 -5.60 4.69 11.59
N ALA A 110 -6.47 5.34 12.35
CA ALA A 110 -6.21 5.61 13.76
C ALA A 110 -6.04 4.30 14.57
N GLU A 111 -5.45 4.44 15.75
CA GLU A 111 -5.25 3.35 16.69
C GLU A 111 -6.58 2.86 17.29
N LEU A 112 -6.57 1.63 17.77
CA LEU A 112 -7.72 1.08 18.49
C LEU A 112 -8.09 1.96 19.70
N GLY A 113 -9.39 2.18 19.89
CA GLY A 113 -9.90 3.06 20.96
C GLY A 113 -10.09 4.52 20.53
N THR A 114 -9.62 4.92 19.37
CA THR A 114 -9.96 6.24 18.81
C THR A 114 -11.46 6.31 18.54
N PRO A 115 -12.16 7.40 18.96
CA PRO A 115 -13.57 7.58 18.68
C PRO A 115 -13.85 7.53 17.18
N PHE A 116 -14.82 6.72 16.77
CA PHE A 116 -15.13 6.48 15.35
C PHE A 116 -15.38 7.77 14.56
N ASN A 117 -16.10 8.71 15.15
CA ASN A 117 -16.41 9.99 14.49
C ASN A 117 -15.17 10.86 14.26
N GLU A 118 -14.19 10.80 15.17
CA GLU A 118 -12.92 11.51 15.00
C GLU A 118 -12.14 10.96 13.80
N GLU A 119 -12.07 9.63 13.67
CA GLU A 119 -11.46 9.00 12.53
C GLU A 119 -12.17 9.31 11.22
N VAL A 120 -13.51 9.31 11.21
CA VAL A 120 -14.31 9.69 10.04
C VAL A 120 -14.00 11.12 9.59
N GLU A 121 -13.94 12.09 10.51
CA GLU A 121 -13.63 13.48 10.19
C GLU A 121 -12.17 13.61 9.71
N HIS A 122 -11.22 12.93 10.35
CA HIS A 122 -9.84 12.88 9.93
C HIS A 122 -9.70 12.35 8.49
N LEU A 123 -10.23 11.18 8.21
CA LEU A 123 -10.17 10.55 6.88
C LEU A 123 -10.89 11.37 5.81
N ARG A 124 -12.02 11.99 6.16
CA ARG A 124 -12.74 12.88 5.24
C ARG A 124 -11.86 14.06 4.83
N ARG A 125 -11.18 14.67 5.77
CA ARG A 125 -10.26 15.77 5.49
C ARG A 125 -9.07 15.34 4.61
N LEU A 126 -8.49 14.16 4.85
CA LEU A 126 -7.44 13.61 3.98
C LEU A 126 -7.95 13.37 2.55
N VAL A 127 -9.14 12.80 2.40
CA VAL A 127 -9.76 12.54 1.09
C VAL A 127 -10.04 13.86 0.35
N ASP A 128 -10.55 14.87 1.04
CA ASP A 128 -10.81 16.19 0.43
C ASP A 128 -9.53 16.83 -0.10
N ILE A 129 -8.45 16.82 0.71
CA ILE A 129 -7.13 17.34 0.30
C ILE A 129 -6.59 16.58 -0.92
N ALA A 130 -6.64 15.24 -0.90
CA ALA A 130 -6.15 14.41 -1.98
C ALA A 130 -6.95 14.59 -3.27
N THR A 131 -8.27 14.72 -3.18
CA THR A 131 -9.17 14.91 -4.31
C THR A 131 -8.86 16.19 -5.09
N LEU A 132 -8.48 17.27 -4.42
CA LEU A 132 -8.05 18.52 -5.04
C LEU A 132 -6.80 18.35 -5.93
N GLN A 133 -6.00 17.32 -5.69
CA GLN A 133 -4.82 17.00 -6.48
C GLN A 133 -5.06 15.85 -7.47
N GLY A 134 -6.28 15.31 -7.54
CA GLY A 134 -6.59 14.13 -8.37
C GLY A 134 -6.00 12.83 -7.84
N VAL A 135 -5.72 12.76 -6.54
CA VAL A 135 -5.13 11.62 -5.85
C VAL A 135 -6.18 10.89 -5.02
N ARG A 136 -6.04 9.59 -4.86
CA ARG A 136 -6.94 8.74 -4.06
C ARG A 136 -6.26 8.31 -2.77
N VAL A 137 -7.04 8.21 -1.70
CA VAL A 137 -6.59 7.74 -0.40
C VAL A 137 -7.05 6.30 -0.19
N GLY A 138 -6.11 5.39 0.04
CA GLY A 138 -6.35 4.01 0.44
C GLY A 138 -6.02 3.83 1.92
N LEU A 139 -7.00 3.43 2.73
CA LEU A 139 -6.81 3.09 4.13
C LEU A 139 -6.00 1.80 4.24
N LYS A 140 -4.88 1.81 4.94
CA LYS A 140 -4.01 0.62 5.09
C LYS A 140 -4.68 -0.42 5.99
N SER A 141 -4.84 -1.65 5.50
CA SER A 141 -5.15 -2.79 6.38
C SER A 141 -3.98 -3.00 7.35
N GLN A 142 -4.25 -2.93 8.66
CA GLN A 142 -3.18 -2.99 9.67
C GLN A 142 -3.69 -3.50 11.01
N ILE A 143 -2.99 -4.49 11.58
CA ILE A 143 -3.27 -5.01 12.92
C ILE A 143 -2.93 -3.95 13.97
N GLY A 144 -3.74 -3.88 15.04
CA GLY A 144 -3.62 -2.88 16.11
C GLY A 144 -4.23 -1.53 15.77
N ARG A 145 -4.93 -1.42 14.64
CA ARG A 145 -5.61 -0.21 14.20
C ARG A 145 -7.06 -0.48 13.83
N LEU A 146 -7.86 0.57 13.66
CA LEU A 146 -9.29 0.44 13.32
C LEU A 146 -9.53 -0.38 12.05
N SER A 147 -8.56 -0.39 11.13
CA SER A 147 -8.62 -1.15 9.87
C SER A 147 -8.32 -2.65 9.99
N GLU A 148 -8.06 -3.16 11.19
CA GLU A 148 -7.92 -4.62 11.41
C GLU A 148 -9.24 -5.38 11.33
N ASP A 149 -10.37 -4.71 11.58
CA ASP A 149 -11.72 -5.26 11.48
C ASP A 149 -12.35 -4.94 10.11
N PRO A 150 -12.70 -5.94 9.28
CA PRO A 150 -13.30 -5.69 7.97
C PRO A 150 -14.67 -5.01 8.05
N ASP A 151 -15.43 -5.19 9.12
CA ASP A 151 -16.72 -4.51 9.29
C ASP A 151 -16.49 -3.00 9.59
N THR A 152 -15.49 -2.67 10.38
CA THR A 152 -15.07 -1.27 10.63
C THR A 152 -14.57 -0.60 9.35
N VAL A 153 -13.74 -1.29 8.56
CA VAL A 153 -13.29 -0.80 7.23
C VAL A 153 -14.48 -0.47 6.33
N MET A 154 -15.46 -1.38 6.26
CA MET A 154 -16.66 -1.17 5.45
C MET A 154 -17.40 0.11 5.89
N VAL A 155 -17.61 0.28 7.20
CA VAL A 155 -18.33 1.43 7.73
C VAL A 155 -17.56 2.74 7.52
N LEU A 156 -16.24 2.75 7.67
CA LEU A 156 -15.38 3.91 7.37
C LEU A 156 -15.49 4.31 5.89
N CYS A 157 -15.35 3.35 4.97
CA CYS A 157 -15.45 3.63 3.54
C CYS A 157 -16.85 4.07 3.09
N ASP A 158 -17.91 3.57 3.73
CA ASP A 158 -19.28 4.01 3.45
C ASP A 158 -19.57 5.44 3.97
N ASN A 159 -18.95 5.84 5.09
CA ASN A 159 -19.12 7.18 5.68
C ASN A 159 -18.19 8.25 5.07
N VAL A 160 -17.07 7.85 4.49
CA VAL A 160 -16.10 8.77 3.87
C VAL A 160 -16.09 8.55 2.36
N LYS A 161 -16.90 9.34 1.64
CA LYS A 161 -17.00 9.23 0.19
C LYS A 161 -15.66 9.49 -0.48
N GLY A 162 -15.17 8.54 -1.28
CA GLY A 162 -13.89 8.63 -1.99
C GLY A 162 -12.74 7.97 -1.26
N LEU A 163 -12.93 7.54 -0.01
CA LEU A 163 -11.99 6.67 0.70
C LEU A 163 -12.00 5.28 0.07
N GLY A 164 -10.84 4.71 -0.15
CA GLY A 164 -10.66 3.33 -0.54
C GLY A 164 -9.85 2.54 0.48
N LEU A 165 -9.43 1.36 0.07
CA LEU A 165 -8.68 0.42 0.91
C LEU A 165 -7.36 0.05 0.21
N THR A 166 -6.26 0.09 0.95
CA THR A 166 -5.05 -0.65 0.63
C THR A 166 -5.14 -1.99 1.33
N PHE A 167 -5.55 -3.00 0.57
CA PHE A 167 -5.91 -4.30 1.10
C PHE A 167 -4.69 -5.18 1.32
N ASP A 168 -4.51 -5.68 2.53
CA ASP A 168 -3.53 -6.71 2.88
C ASP A 168 -4.27 -7.94 3.44
N PRO A 169 -4.36 -9.06 2.69
CA PRO A 169 -5.05 -10.26 3.14
C PRO A 169 -4.46 -10.84 4.42
N SER A 170 -3.18 -10.60 4.69
CA SER A 170 -2.49 -11.12 5.87
C SER A 170 -3.12 -10.64 7.17
N VAL A 171 -3.63 -9.40 7.18
CA VAL A 171 -4.31 -8.83 8.36
C VAL A 171 -5.55 -9.65 8.73
N TYR A 172 -6.27 -10.16 7.75
CA TYR A 172 -7.53 -10.89 7.95
C TYR A 172 -7.35 -12.40 8.05
N ILE A 173 -6.17 -12.92 7.68
CA ILE A 173 -5.81 -14.34 7.88
C ILE A 173 -5.14 -14.55 9.24
N TYR A 174 -4.20 -13.70 9.62
CA TYR A 174 -3.43 -13.81 10.87
C TYR A 174 -4.00 -13.01 12.03
N GLY A 175 -4.62 -11.85 11.76
CA GLY A 175 -5.05 -10.88 12.75
C GLY A 175 -6.21 -11.38 13.65
N PRO A 176 -6.74 -10.52 14.54
CA PRO A 176 -7.74 -10.91 15.54
C PRO A 176 -9.10 -11.28 14.92
N TYR A 177 -9.35 -10.90 13.68
CA TYR A 177 -10.62 -11.17 12.99
C TYR A 177 -10.51 -12.30 11.96
N GLN A 178 -9.71 -13.33 12.26
CA GLN A 178 -9.54 -14.52 11.41
C GLN A 178 -10.90 -15.16 11.06
N GLY A 179 -11.04 -15.52 9.77
CA GLY A 179 -12.23 -16.21 9.27
C GLY A 179 -13.43 -15.31 8.99
N ARG A 180 -13.37 -14.01 9.27
CA ARG A 180 -14.40 -13.08 8.78
C ARG A 180 -14.26 -12.88 7.28
N SER A 181 -15.41 -12.80 6.58
CA SER A 181 -15.42 -12.56 5.14
C SER A 181 -14.97 -11.13 4.83
N VAL A 182 -14.05 -11.04 3.87
CA VAL A 182 -13.58 -9.77 3.31
C VAL A 182 -14.31 -9.38 2.02
N ASP A 183 -15.26 -10.17 1.56
CA ASP A 183 -15.96 -9.96 0.27
C ASP A 183 -16.59 -8.57 0.16
N LYS A 184 -17.16 -8.07 1.28
CA LYS A 184 -17.85 -6.76 1.31
C LYS A 184 -16.90 -5.58 1.15
N ILE A 185 -15.63 -5.72 1.54
CA ILE A 185 -14.64 -4.64 1.47
C ILE A 185 -13.86 -4.63 0.16
N MET A 186 -13.95 -5.69 -0.66
CA MET A 186 -13.23 -5.77 -1.94
C MET A 186 -13.61 -4.63 -2.90
N LYS A 187 -14.84 -4.14 -2.87
CA LYS A 187 -15.29 -3.01 -3.72
C LYS A 187 -14.58 -1.69 -3.45
N TYR A 188 -13.91 -1.55 -2.28
CA TYR A 188 -13.17 -0.34 -1.91
C TYR A 188 -11.68 -0.43 -2.24
N VAL A 189 -11.18 -1.56 -2.72
CA VAL A 189 -9.74 -1.75 -2.92
C VAL A 189 -9.20 -0.82 -4.00
N TYR A 190 -8.28 0.06 -3.61
CA TYR A 190 -7.52 0.97 -4.47
C TYR A 190 -6.08 0.53 -4.67
N HIS A 191 -5.55 -0.25 -3.74
CA HIS A 191 -4.19 -0.79 -3.78
C HIS A 191 -4.13 -2.10 -2.98
N THR A 192 -3.06 -2.88 -3.16
CA THR A 192 -2.86 -4.12 -2.39
C THR A 192 -1.44 -4.19 -1.83
N HIS A 193 -1.30 -4.75 -0.62
CA HIS A 193 -0.03 -5.20 -0.06
C HIS A 193 -0.06 -6.72 0.09
N LEU A 194 0.88 -7.40 -0.54
CA LEU A 194 0.89 -8.85 -0.61
C LEU A 194 2.14 -9.45 0.02
N ARG A 195 1.90 -10.39 0.90
CA ARG A 195 2.88 -11.31 1.52
C ARG A 195 2.21 -12.65 1.72
N ASP A 196 2.98 -13.70 1.85
CA ASP A 196 2.40 -14.97 2.27
C ASP A 196 2.31 -15.04 3.80
N THR A 197 1.22 -15.58 4.32
CA THR A 197 0.85 -15.60 5.73
C THR A 197 0.05 -16.85 6.07
N ASN A 198 0.00 -17.20 7.34
CA ASN A 198 -0.93 -18.20 7.86
C ASN A 198 -1.50 -17.74 9.22
N LYS A 199 -2.40 -18.53 9.79
CA LYS A 199 -3.06 -18.18 11.07
C LYS A 199 -2.11 -18.10 12.27
N LYS A 200 -0.85 -18.56 12.14
CA LYS A 200 0.14 -18.58 13.22
C LYS A 200 1.23 -17.53 13.08
N ALA A 201 1.47 -17.05 11.86
CA ALA A 201 2.52 -16.08 11.57
C ALA A 201 2.06 -15.08 10.50
N PHE A 202 2.30 -13.79 10.76
CA PHE A 202 1.92 -12.68 9.87
C PHE A 202 2.64 -12.73 8.53
N GLN A 203 3.85 -13.28 8.51
CA GLN A 203 4.60 -13.52 7.29
C GLN A 203 5.28 -14.89 7.37
N VAL A 204 5.19 -15.67 6.30
CA VAL A 204 5.87 -16.96 6.12
C VAL A 204 6.57 -16.98 4.76
N ARG A 205 7.36 -18.00 4.49
CA ARG A 205 7.98 -18.22 3.17
C ARG A 205 6.90 -18.34 2.11
N VAL A 206 7.14 -17.79 0.95
CA VAL A 206 6.22 -17.85 -0.19
C VAL A 206 5.93 -19.31 -0.58
N GLY A 207 4.65 -19.64 -0.64
CA GLY A 207 4.14 -21.00 -0.88
C GLY A 207 3.98 -21.85 0.38
N GLN A 208 4.23 -21.30 1.58
CA GLN A 208 3.99 -21.99 2.86
C GLN A 208 2.84 -21.38 3.66
N GLY A 209 2.17 -20.38 3.09
CA GLY A 209 1.05 -19.69 3.70
C GLY A 209 -0.30 -20.21 3.22
N GLU A 210 -1.33 -19.47 3.62
CA GLU A 210 -2.74 -19.73 3.34
C GLU A 210 -3.35 -18.68 2.40
N VAL A 211 -2.54 -17.79 1.80
CA VAL A 211 -3.06 -16.78 0.86
C VAL A 211 -3.41 -17.43 -0.46
N GLU A 212 -4.69 -17.50 -0.77
CA GLU A 212 -5.20 -18.01 -2.05
C GLU A 212 -5.11 -16.94 -3.14
N TYR A 213 -3.90 -16.68 -3.68
CA TYR A 213 -3.67 -15.60 -4.65
C TYR A 213 -4.57 -15.66 -5.88
N GLY A 214 -4.84 -16.85 -6.43
CA GLY A 214 -5.75 -17.01 -7.57
C GLY A 214 -7.18 -16.58 -7.25
N ARG A 215 -7.67 -16.91 -6.04
CA ARG A 215 -8.98 -16.47 -5.57
C ARG A 215 -9.00 -14.96 -5.35
N LEU A 216 -7.96 -14.40 -4.73
CA LEU A 216 -7.82 -12.95 -4.52
C LEU A 216 -7.87 -12.20 -5.86
N ILE A 217 -7.08 -12.61 -6.85
CA ILE A 217 -7.07 -12.00 -8.18
C ILE A 217 -8.46 -12.07 -8.82
N THR A 218 -9.13 -13.22 -8.72
CA THR A 218 -10.52 -13.37 -9.21
C THR A 218 -11.49 -12.41 -8.52
N GLN A 219 -11.36 -12.19 -7.21
CA GLN A 219 -12.18 -11.23 -6.47
C GLN A 219 -11.89 -9.79 -6.90
N LEU A 220 -10.62 -9.43 -7.08
CA LEU A 220 -10.20 -8.12 -7.58
C LEU A 220 -10.73 -7.86 -9.01
N GLN A 221 -10.69 -8.86 -9.89
CA GLN A 221 -11.26 -8.76 -11.24
C GLN A 221 -12.78 -8.49 -11.23
N LYS A 222 -13.53 -9.13 -10.32
CA LYS A 222 -15.00 -8.91 -10.18
C LYS A 222 -15.32 -7.46 -9.84
N VAL A 223 -14.47 -6.77 -9.09
CA VAL A 223 -14.63 -5.35 -8.73
C VAL A 223 -13.93 -4.41 -9.72
N LYS A 224 -13.45 -4.94 -10.85
CA LYS A 224 -12.76 -4.19 -11.93
C LYS A 224 -11.48 -3.49 -11.44
N TYR A 225 -10.77 -4.11 -10.49
CA TYR A 225 -9.46 -3.64 -10.07
C TYR A 225 -8.47 -3.73 -11.23
N ASN A 226 -7.73 -2.67 -11.48
CA ASN A 226 -6.81 -2.54 -12.63
C ASN A 226 -5.51 -1.83 -12.22
N ARG A 227 -4.95 -2.20 -11.07
CA ARG A 227 -3.78 -1.56 -10.49
C ARG A 227 -2.76 -2.61 -10.04
N ALA A 228 -1.78 -2.17 -9.24
CA ALA A 228 -0.68 -2.99 -8.80
C ALA A 228 -1.07 -4.07 -7.79
N LEU A 229 -0.56 -5.28 -7.98
CA LEU A 229 -0.38 -6.28 -6.94
C LEU A 229 0.99 -5.99 -6.29
N CYS A 230 1.00 -5.25 -5.20
CA CYS A 230 2.23 -4.76 -4.58
C CYS A 230 2.78 -5.76 -3.57
N VAL A 231 3.93 -6.33 -3.86
CA VAL A 231 4.67 -7.17 -2.91
C VAL A 231 5.21 -6.29 -1.79
N ASN A 232 4.87 -6.67 -0.56
CA ASN A 232 5.31 -5.98 0.65
C ASN A 232 5.72 -7.01 1.70
N ILE A 233 6.92 -7.56 1.56
CA ILE A 233 7.51 -8.55 2.47
C ILE A 233 8.73 -7.97 3.17
N ARG A 234 8.94 -8.38 4.41
CA ARG A 234 10.11 -8.02 5.20
C ARG A 234 11.10 -9.18 5.29
N GLU A 235 12.34 -8.85 5.58
CA GLU A 235 13.35 -9.87 5.84
C GLU A 235 12.92 -10.76 7.01
N MET A 236 13.19 -12.06 6.85
CA MET A 236 12.99 -13.06 7.89
C MET A 236 14.35 -13.71 8.21
N PRO A 237 14.63 -14.01 9.48
CA PRO A 237 15.86 -14.70 9.85
C PRO A 237 16.09 -15.97 9.06
N GLU A 238 17.30 -16.18 8.58
CA GLU A 238 17.73 -17.41 7.85
C GLU A 238 16.97 -17.69 6.55
N VAL A 239 16.30 -16.67 5.97
CA VAL A 239 15.56 -16.80 4.70
C VAL A 239 16.23 -15.95 3.64
N ASP A 240 16.42 -16.49 2.45
CA ASP A 240 16.86 -15.72 1.29
C ASP A 240 15.77 -14.72 0.85
N HIS A 241 15.84 -13.52 1.37
CA HIS A 241 14.87 -12.45 1.13
C HIS A 241 14.74 -12.11 -0.36
N VAL A 242 15.86 -12.06 -1.07
CA VAL A 242 15.91 -11.76 -2.51
C VAL A 242 15.20 -12.86 -3.31
N GLY A 243 15.44 -14.13 -2.91
CA GLY A 243 14.75 -15.27 -3.49
C GLY A 243 13.25 -15.26 -3.22
N GLU A 244 12.81 -14.87 -2.03
CA GLU A 244 11.38 -14.78 -1.71
C GLU A 244 10.67 -13.66 -2.49
N LEU A 245 11.31 -12.50 -2.66
CA LEU A 245 10.79 -11.42 -3.52
C LEU A 245 10.62 -11.88 -4.97
N ARG A 246 11.63 -12.55 -5.54
CA ARG A 246 11.58 -13.11 -6.89
C ARG A 246 10.46 -14.16 -7.02
N LYS A 247 10.35 -15.04 -6.02
CA LYS A 247 9.35 -16.10 -5.99
C LYS A 247 7.92 -15.55 -5.99
N LEU A 248 7.65 -14.55 -5.14
CA LEU A 248 6.32 -13.94 -5.07
C LEU A 248 6.00 -13.15 -6.34
N ARG A 249 6.95 -12.42 -6.92
CA ARG A 249 6.77 -11.78 -8.22
C ARG A 249 6.35 -12.78 -9.29
N LEU A 250 7.15 -13.84 -9.49
CA LEU A 250 6.89 -14.85 -10.52
C LEU A 250 5.56 -15.59 -10.29
N LEU A 251 5.21 -15.87 -9.03
CA LEU A 251 3.91 -16.45 -8.68
C LEU A 251 2.76 -15.54 -9.11
N LEU A 252 2.81 -14.27 -8.74
CA LEU A 252 1.75 -13.30 -9.09
C LEU A 252 1.65 -13.09 -10.61
N GLU A 253 2.77 -12.94 -11.31
CA GLU A 253 2.81 -12.81 -12.77
C GLU A 253 2.22 -14.04 -13.48
N SER A 254 2.44 -15.24 -12.93
CA SER A 254 1.89 -16.48 -13.52
C SER A 254 0.37 -16.61 -13.40
N LEU A 255 -0.26 -15.77 -12.57
CA LEU A 255 -1.70 -15.77 -12.33
C LEU A 255 -2.43 -14.65 -13.10
N LEU A 256 -1.71 -13.75 -13.78
CA LEU A 256 -2.23 -12.64 -14.58
C LEU A 256 -2.36 -13.02 -16.04
#